data_0f6201eff8dada24de7b51b4e6bd4673
#
_entry.id   0f6201eff8dada24de7b51b4e6bd4673
#
_cell.length_a   1.000
_cell.length_b   1.000
_cell.length_c   1.000
_cell.angle_alpha   90.00
_cell.angle_beta   90.00
_cell.angle_gamma   90.00
#
_symmetry.space_group_name_H-M   'P 1'
#
loop_
_entity.id
_entity.type
_entity.pdbx_description
1 polymer ?
#
loop_
_entity_poly.entity_id
_entity_poly.type
_entity_poly.pdbx_seq_one_letter_code
_entity_poly.pdbx_strand_id
1 'polypeptide(L)'
;MTALFSPFTLRGVTLPNRIVVSPMCQYSAERGEATDWHMIHLGHLALSGAGLLCIEATAVEPDGRITHHDLGLWDDATEAALKPVLAAIRKHAPIRVAMQLSHAGRKASSQAPWEGGQLIAVADGGWLAHAPSAVPHKDGETPPLALDTAGLNRIRDAFAAAAKRAARLGIDAIEVHAAHGYLLHQFLSPLANRRTDEYGGSRENRMRFPLEIFETVRAAFPEDRPVGVRVSATDWVEGGWELEDTIAFAHELKRRGCDWIDVSSGGVSPLQKIPLSPGYQVPFAQAVKRAVGMPTIAVGLINEPAHANRLIDAGDADFVAMARAMLYDPRWPWHAAAELGAQVTAPPQYWRSQPRKHKALFGDIAFGQR
;
A
#
# COMPACT_ATOMS: atom_id res chain seq x y z
N MET A 1 25.11 -1.06 -14.10
CA MET A 1 23.63 -1.11 -13.95
C MET A 1 23.29 -0.10 -12.86
N THR A 2 22.34 0.79 -13.05
CA THR A 2 21.98 1.77 -12.01
C THR A 2 21.25 1.08 -10.85
N ALA A 3 21.43 1.56 -9.63
CA ALA A 3 20.87 0.92 -8.43
C ALA A 3 19.34 0.78 -8.51
N LEU A 4 18.65 1.82 -9.02
CA LEU A 4 17.19 1.83 -9.18
C LEU A 4 16.66 0.72 -10.09
N PHE A 5 17.43 0.34 -11.13
CA PHE A 5 17.08 -0.71 -12.09
C PHE A 5 17.77 -2.05 -11.82
N SER A 6 18.30 -2.25 -10.62
CA SER A 6 18.80 -3.55 -10.18
C SER A 6 17.67 -4.44 -9.64
N PRO A 7 17.71 -5.77 -9.88
CA PRO A 7 16.69 -6.67 -9.33
C PRO A 7 16.81 -6.79 -7.80
N PHE A 8 15.71 -7.22 -7.17
CA PHE A 8 15.67 -7.55 -5.75
C PHE A 8 14.73 -8.74 -5.50
N THR A 9 15.15 -9.65 -4.65
CA THR A 9 14.34 -10.83 -4.32
C THR A 9 13.84 -10.73 -2.88
N LEU A 10 12.53 -10.87 -2.72
CA LEU A 10 11.83 -11.03 -1.46
C LEU A 10 11.21 -12.43 -1.43
N ARG A 11 11.69 -13.30 -0.54
CA ARG A 11 11.32 -14.73 -0.54
C ARG A 11 11.46 -15.36 -1.94
N GLY A 12 10.39 -15.97 -2.47
CA GLY A 12 10.36 -16.55 -3.83
C GLY A 12 10.04 -15.56 -4.95
N VAL A 13 9.87 -14.26 -4.66
CA VAL A 13 9.47 -13.26 -5.66
C VAL A 13 10.64 -12.32 -6.00
N THR A 14 11.08 -12.36 -7.25
CA THR A 14 12.08 -11.42 -7.77
C THR A 14 11.41 -10.26 -8.50
N LEU A 15 11.73 -9.04 -8.08
CA LEU A 15 11.33 -7.78 -8.73
C LEU A 15 12.45 -7.35 -9.68
N PRO A 16 12.14 -6.97 -10.94
CA PRO A 16 13.17 -6.63 -11.93
C PRO A 16 13.87 -5.29 -11.65
N ASN A 17 13.27 -4.42 -10.87
CA ASN A 17 13.82 -3.14 -10.45
C ASN A 17 13.22 -2.71 -9.11
N ARG A 18 13.67 -1.57 -8.59
CA ARG A 18 13.32 -1.03 -7.27
C ARG A 18 12.17 -0.03 -7.26
N ILE A 19 11.40 0.04 -8.36
CA ILE A 19 10.29 0.98 -8.51
C ILE A 19 8.99 0.29 -8.15
N VAL A 20 8.23 0.88 -7.22
CA VAL A 20 6.92 0.40 -6.77
C VAL A 20 5.85 1.40 -7.17
N VAL A 21 4.81 0.94 -7.84
CA VAL A 21 3.58 1.72 -7.98
C VAL A 21 2.81 1.59 -6.67
N SER A 22 2.71 2.71 -5.93
CA SER A 22 1.99 2.75 -4.65
C SER A 22 0.51 2.38 -4.81
N PRO A 23 -0.11 1.77 -3.79
CA PRO A 23 -1.56 1.58 -3.77
C PRO A 23 -2.29 2.93 -3.76
N MET A 24 -3.26 3.08 -4.65
CA MET A 24 -4.01 4.33 -4.85
C MET A 24 -5.49 4.03 -5.03
N CYS A 25 -6.32 4.35 -4.04
CA CYS A 25 -7.76 4.15 -4.10
C CYS A 25 -8.37 4.86 -5.31
N GLN A 26 -9.15 4.14 -6.09
CA GLN A 26 -9.79 4.62 -7.31
C GLN A 26 -11.25 4.99 -7.10
N TYR A 27 -11.86 4.53 -6.00
CA TYR A 27 -13.26 4.80 -5.69
C TYR A 27 -14.20 4.50 -6.88
N SER A 28 -13.99 3.37 -7.52
CA SER A 28 -14.66 2.99 -8.77
C SER A 28 -15.19 1.55 -8.77
N ALA A 29 -15.18 0.90 -7.61
CA ALA A 29 -15.78 -0.43 -7.44
C ALA A 29 -17.30 -0.33 -7.26
N GLU A 30 -18.00 -1.38 -7.63
CA GLU A 30 -19.43 -1.55 -7.38
C GLU A 30 -19.63 -2.65 -6.35
N ARG A 31 -20.12 -2.29 -5.14
CA ARG A 31 -20.26 -3.24 -4.03
C ARG A 31 -18.98 -4.04 -3.70
N GLY A 32 -17.84 -3.40 -3.84
CA GLY A 32 -16.53 -4.01 -3.65
C GLY A 32 -15.99 -4.78 -4.86
N GLU A 33 -16.78 -4.99 -5.89
CA GLU A 33 -16.43 -5.68 -7.12
C GLU A 33 -15.61 -4.77 -8.05
N ALA A 34 -14.51 -5.29 -8.58
CA ALA A 34 -13.72 -4.58 -9.60
C ALA A 34 -14.53 -4.38 -10.88
N THR A 35 -14.40 -3.20 -11.48
CA THR A 35 -15.09 -2.81 -12.70
C THR A 35 -14.12 -2.72 -13.89
N ASP A 36 -14.62 -2.30 -15.05
CA ASP A 36 -13.81 -1.98 -16.22
C ASP A 36 -12.79 -0.86 -15.95
N TRP A 37 -13.09 0.08 -15.03
CA TRP A 37 -12.10 1.07 -14.58
C TRP A 37 -10.84 0.41 -14.04
N HIS A 38 -10.96 -0.63 -13.20
CA HIS A 38 -9.81 -1.35 -12.67
C HIS A 38 -9.02 -2.05 -13.77
N MET A 39 -9.69 -2.59 -14.81
CA MET A 39 -9.04 -3.15 -15.99
C MET A 39 -8.17 -2.11 -16.71
N ILE A 40 -8.72 -0.91 -16.94
CA ILE A 40 -8.04 0.19 -17.60
C ILE A 40 -6.89 0.71 -16.73
N HIS A 41 -7.17 1.06 -15.48
CA HIS A 41 -6.23 1.68 -14.56
C HIS A 41 -5.03 0.77 -14.22
N LEU A 42 -5.32 -0.43 -13.72
CA LEU A 42 -4.27 -1.39 -13.35
C LEU A 42 -3.51 -1.91 -14.58
N GLY A 43 -4.22 -2.14 -15.71
CA GLY A 43 -3.60 -2.53 -16.98
C GLY A 43 -2.63 -1.46 -17.49
N HIS A 44 -3.02 -0.20 -17.42
CA HIS A 44 -2.19 0.94 -17.81
C HIS A 44 -0.90 1.03 -16.97
N LEU A 45 -1.01 0.90 -15.65
CA LEU A 45 0.12 0.92 -14.72
C LEU A 45 0.98 -0.35 -14.80
N ALA A 46 0.37 -1.50 -15.09
CA ALA A 46 1.10 -2.75 -15.27
C ALA A 46 2.09 -2.68 -16.45
N LEU A 47 1.79 -1.89 -17.48
CA LEU A 47 2.66 -1.68 -18.64
C LEU A 47 3.74 -0.59 -18.40
N SER A 48 3.87 -0.07 -17.19
CA SER A 48 4.79 1.03 -16.85
C SER A 48 6.27 0.66 -16.90
N GLY A 49 6.60 -0.61 -16.70
CA GLY A 49 7.97 -1.07 -16.51
C GLY A 49 8.46 -1.00 -15.05
N ALA A 50 7.61 -0.64 -14.10
CA ALA A 50 7.92 -0.75 -12.66
C ALA A 50 8.12 -2.21 -12.23
N GLY A 51 8.81 -2.43 -11.12
CA GLY A 51 9.06 -3.76 -10.57
C GLY A 51 7.85 -4.36 -9.86
N LEU A 52 7.06 -3.54 -9.19
CA LEU A 52 5.90 -3.96 -8.42
C LEU A 52 4.72 -2.98 -8.62
N LEU A 53 3.54 -3.53 -8.86
CA LEU A 53 2.27 -2.80 -8.82
C LEU A 53 1.51 -3.22 -7.56
N CYS A 54 1.27 -2.29 -6.65
CA CYS A 54 0.41 -2.55 -5.50
C CYS A 54 -1.02 -2.08 -5.81
N ILE A 55 -1.97 -3.02 -5.79
CA ILE A 55 -3.40 -2.73 -5.92
C ILE A 55 -3.84 -1.91 -4.71
N GLU A 56 -4.76 -0.99 -4.93
CA GLU A 56 -5.33 -0.09 -3.93
C GLU A 56 -5.76 -0.77 -2.63
N ALA A 57 -5.97 0.05 -1.59
CA ALA A 57 -6.53 -0.42 -0.32
C ALA A 57 -7.81 -1.21 -0.57
N THR A 58 -7.71 -2.52 -0.38
CA THR A 58 -8.77 -3.49 -0.64
C THR A 58 -9.41 -3.89 0.68
N ALA A 59 -10.66 -3.56 0.87
CA ALA A 59 -11.38 -3.78 2.11
C ALA A 59 -11.59 -5.27 2.36
N VAL A 60 -11.31 -5.72 3.59
CA VAL A 60 -11.46 -7.12 4.01
C VAL A 60 -12.88 -7.50 4.45
N GLU A 61 -13.72 -6.50 4.72
CA GLU A 61 -15.16 -6.64 4.97
C GLU A 61 -15.92 -5.41 4.45
N PRO A 62 -17.24 -5.48 4.21
CA PRO A 62 -18.00 -4.36 3.65
C PRO A 62 -17.89 -3.06 4.45
N ASP A 63 -17.96 -3.15 5.79
CA ASP A 63 -17.89 -1.98 6.68
C ASP A 63 -16.48 -1.40 6.80
N GLY A 64 -15.47 -2.14 6.32
CA GLY A 64 -14.07 -1.72 6.25
C GLY A 64 -13.74 -0.82 5.07
N ARG A 65 -14.67 -0.53 4.17
CA ARG A 65 -14.46 0.39 3.04
C ARG A 65 -14.34 1.83 3.51
N ILE A 66 -13.55 2.62 2.79
CA ILE A 66 -13.48 4.09 2.98
C ILE A 66 -14.76 4.71 2.43
N THR A 67 -15.12 4.36 1.19
CA THR A 67 -16.30 4.85 0.47
C THR A 67 -17.18 3.68 0.01
N HIS A 68 -18.36 3.99 -0.51
CA HIS A 68 -19.23 2.98 -1.18
C HIS A 68 -18.53 2.29 -2.37
N HIS A 69 -17.54 2.95 -2.96
CA HIS A 69 -16.90 2.55 -4.21
C HIS A 69 -15.48 2.02 -4.03
N ASP A 70 -15.13 1.60 -2.83
CA ASP A 70 -13.83 0.95 -2.59
C ASP A 70 -13.84 -0.50 -3.05
N LEU A 71 -12.67 -0.94 -3.52
CA LEU A 71 -12.42 -2.33 -3.85
C LEU A 71 -12.48 -3.20 -2.58
N GLY A 72 -13.02 -4.40 -2.70
CA GLY A 72 -13.13 -5.39 -1.63
C GLY A 72 -12.63 -6.77 -2.01
N LEU A 73 -12.38 -7.59 -0.97
CA LEU A 73 -12.01 -9.01 -1.16
C LEU A 73 -12.61 -9.88 -0.04
N TRP A 74 -13.87 -9.70 0.28
CA TRP A 74 -14.54 -10.36 1.41
C TRP A 74 -15.40 -11.56 1.04
N ASP A 75 -15.80 -11.71 -0.23
CA ASP A 75 -16.66 -12.80 -0.72
C ASP A 75 -16.24 -13.32 -2.11
N ASP A 76 -17.00 -14.28 -2.63
CA ASP A 76 -16.71 -14.90 -3.93
C ASP A 76 -17.00 -13.98 -5.11
N ALA A 77 -17.91 -13.03 -4.97
CA ALA A 77 -18.23 -12.07 -6.02
C ALA A 77 -17.08 -11.07 -6.20
N THR A 78 -16.58 -10.51 -5.11
CA THR A 78 -15.42 -9.60 -5.13
C THR A 78 -14.15 -10.30 -5.64
N GLU A 79 -13.93 -11.57 -5.26
CA GLU A 79 -12.83 -12.38 -5.80
C GLU A 79 -13.00 -12.63 -7.31
N ALA A 80 -14.20 -12.99 -7.75
CA ALA A 80 -14.48 -13.29 -9.17
C ALA A 80 -14.29 -12.08 -10.07
N ALA A 81 -14.69 -10.88 -9.60
CA ALA A 81 -14.56 -9.63 -10.35
C ALA A 81 -13.10 -9.23 -10.63
N LEU A 82 -12.16 -9.60 -9.75
CA LEU A 82 -10.72 -9.34 -9.95
C LEU A 82 -10.04 -10.30 -10.92
N LYS A 83 -10.57 -11.51 -11.14
CA LYS A 83 -9.95 -12.54 -12.00
C LYS A 83 -9.64 -12.05 -13.42
N PRO A 84 -10.59 -11.43 -14.17
CA PRO A 84 -10.31 -10.96 -15.52
C PRO A 84 -9.25 -9.85 -15.55
N VAL A 85 -9.23 -8.96 -14.57
CA VAL A 85 -8.24 -7.88 -14.46
C VAL A 85 -6.83 -8.46 -14.30
N LEU A 86 -6.65 -9.37 -13.35
CA LEU A 86 -5.36 -10.02 -13.10
C LEU A 86 -4.91 -10.91 -14.27
N ALA A 87 -5.84 -11.60 -14.91
CA ALA A 87 -5.54 -12.42 -16.10
C ALA A 87 -5.02 -11.56 -17.26
N ALA A 88 -5.63 -10.39 -17.50
CA ALA A 88 -5.17 -9.44 -18.52
C ALA A 88 -3.77 -8.89 -18.19
N ILE A 89 -3.53 -8.50 -16.93
CA ILE A 89 -2.20 -8.03 -16.50
C ILE A 89 -1.15 -9.09 -16.75
N ARG A 90 -1.35 -10.32 -16.28
CA ARG A 90 -0.38 -11.42 -16.43
C ARG A 90 -0.10 -11.80 -17.88
N LYS A 91 -1.12 -11.68 -18.75
CA LYS A 91 -0.96 -11.95 -20.18
C LYS A 91 -0.06 -10.94 -20.90
N HIS A 92 -0.08 -9.67 -20.45
CA HIS A 92 0.51 -8.57 -21.21
C HIS A 92 1.68 -7.87 -20.53
N ALA A 93 1.88 -8.08 -19.24
CA ALA A 93 2.91 -7.42 -18.46
C ALA A 93 3.67 -8.40 -17.54
N PRO A 94 5.01 -8.32 -17.47
CA PRO A 94 5.81 -9.14 -16.56
C PRO A 94 5.89 -8.59 -15.14
N ILE A 95 5.11 -7.55 -14.82
CA ILE A 95 5.11 -6.89 -13.51
C ILE A 95 4.64 -7.84 -12.40
N ARG A 96 5.25 -7.72 -11.22
CA ARG A 96 4.74 -8.38 -10.01
C ARG A 96 3.60 -7.56 -9.43
N VAL A 97 2.60 -8.26 -8.87
CA VAL A 97 1.38 -7.62 -8.35
C VAL A 97 1.26 -7.89 -6.86
N ALA A 98 1.29 -6.83 -6.06
CA ALA A 98 0.89 -6.85 -4.67
C ALA A 98 -0.55 -6.39 -4.50
N MET A 99 -1.15 -6.69 -3.37
CA MET A 99 -2.45 -6.18 -2.95
C MET A 99 -2.37 -5.62 -1.54
N GLN A 100 -2.89 -4.41 -1.33
CA GLN A 100 -2.95 -3.81 -0.01
C GLN A 100 -4.26 -4.21 0.68
N LEU A 101 -4.20 -5.05 1.71
CA LEU A 101 -5.35 -5.41 2.54
C LEU A 101 -5.59 -4.34 3.61
N SER A 102 -6.82 -3.87 3.73
CA SER A 102 -7.16 -2.70 4.53
C SER A 102 -8.51 -2.82 5.25
N HIS A 103 -8.66 -2.01 6.29
CA HIS A 103 -9.92 -1.68 6.94
C HIS A 103 -9.89 -0.21 7.34
N ALA A 104 -10.85 0.58 6.89
CA ALA A 104 -10.82 2.04 7.06
C ALA A 104 -10.98 2.51 8.52
N GLY A 105 -11.55 1.67 9.39
CA GLY A 105 -11.77 2.06 10.78
C GLY A 105 -12.71 3.27 10.86
N ARG A 106 -12.41 4.24 11.71
CA ARG A 106 -13.22 5.45 11.91
C ARG A 106 -13.31 6.38 10.70
N LYS A 107 -12.51 6.11 9.65
CA LYS A 107 -12.54 6.85 8.37
C LYS A 107 -13.39 6.16 7.32
N ALA A 108 -14.11 5.10 7.69
CA ALA A 108 -15.11 4.45 6.85
C ALA A 108 -16.35 5.33 6.62
N SER A 109 -17.22 4.92 5.70
CA SER A 109 -18.47 5.64 5.38
C SER A 109 -18.23 7.09 4.94
N SER A 110 -17.23 7.32 4.09
CA SER A 110 -16.86 8.65 3.61
C SER A 110 -17.23 8.83 2.14
N GLN A 111 -17.41 10.06 1.73
CA GLN A 111 -17.48 10.47 0.34
C GLN A 111 -16.11 10.29 -0.35
N ALA A 112 -16.12 10.13 -1.67
CA ALA A 112 -14.88 10.21 -2.44
C ALA A 112 -14.21 11.61 -2.31
N PRO A 113 -12.88 11.73 -2.45
CA PRO A 113 -12.20 13.01 -2.27
C PRO A 113 -12.74 14.14 -3.15
N TRP A 114 -13.15 13.84 -4.38
CA TRP A 114 -13.73 14.83 -5.30
C TRP A 114 -15.19 15.20 -4.98
N GLU A 115 -15.85 14.47 -4.08
CA GLU A 115 -17.18 14.77 -3.56
C GLU A 115 -17.11 15.54 -2.24
N GLY A 116 -15.90 15.77 -1.72
CA GLY A 116 -15.65 16.50 -0.48
C GLY A 116 -15.03 15.66 0.63
N GLY A 117 -15.04 14.31 0.54
CA GLY A 117 -14.39 13.41 1.50
C GLY A 117 -15.00 13.47 2.92
N GLN A 118 -16.26 13.92 3.05
CA GLN A 118 -16.93 14.02 4.35
C GLN A 118 -17.51 12.67 4.77
N LEU A 119 -17.70 12.48 6.08
CA LEU A 119 -18.45 11.35 6.62
C LEU A 119 -19.89 11.35 6.08
N ILE A 120 -20.36 10.21 5.59
CA ILE A 120 -21.74 9.99 5.19
C ILE A 120 -22.49 9.45 6.40
N ALA A 121 -23.50 10.18 6.86
CA ALA A 121 -24.32 9.74 7.99
C ALA A 121 -25.17 8.51 7.62
N VAL A 122 -25.52 7.70 8.63
CA VAL A 122 -26.37 6.51 8.41
C VAL A 122 -27.72 6.87 7.78
N ALA A 123 -28.28 8.02 8.15
CA ALA A 123 -29.54 8.53 7.57
C ALA A 123 -29.42 8.88 6.07
N ASP A 124 -28.20 9.15 5.60
CA ASP A 124 -27.89 9.51 4.21
C ASP A 124 -27.33 8.32 3.40
N GLY A 125 -27.49 7.09 3.92
CA GLY A 125 -27.07 5.87 3.26
C GLY A 125 -25.65 5.40 3.63
N GLY A 126 -24.99 6.06 4.57
CA GLY A 126 -23.72 5.59 5.15
C GLY A 126 -23.92 4.44 6.14
N TRP A 127 -22.84 4.06 6.82
CA TRP A 127 -22.85 3.02 7.86
C TRP A 127 -22.06 3.45 9.10
N LEU A 128 -22.30 2.77 10.22
CA LEU A 128 -21.53 3.00 11.45
C LEU A 128 -20.14 2.39 11.30
N ALA A 129 -19.13 3.25 11.41
CA ALA A 129 -17.74 2.83 11.40
C ALA A 129 -17.34 2.09 12.70
N HIS A 130 -16.36 1.21 12.62
CA HIS A 130 -15.75 0.54 13.76
C HIS A 130 -14.34 1.07 14.00
N ALA A 131 -13.92 1.18 15.27
CA ALA A 131 -12.60 1.70 15.63
C ALA A 131 -12.13 1.09 16.97
N PRO A 132 -10.85 1.27 17.37
CA PRO A 132 -10.40 0.83 18.69
C PRO A 132 -11.19 1.51 19.83
N SER A 133 -11.62 2.75 19.64
CA SER A 133 -12.35 3.54 20.62
C SER A 133 -13.39 4.43 19.95
N ALA A 134 -14.42 4.86 20.69
CA ALA A 134 -15.48 5.76 20.19
C ALA A 134 -14.97 7.22 20.06
N VAL A 135 -13.86 7.41 19.36
CA VAL A 135 -13.23 8.71 19.10
C VAL A 135 -13.42 9.07 17.62
N PRO A 136 -14.19 10.11 17.26
CA PRO A 136 -14.42 10.48 15.86
C PRO A 136 -13.12 10.96 15.20
N HIS A 137 -13.08 10.97 13.86
CA HIS A 137 -11.92 11.48 13.12
C HIS A 137 -11.83 13.00 13.19
N LYS A 138 -12.97 13.67 13.09
CA LYS A 138 -13.09 15.14 13.26
C LYS A 138 -14.12 15.46 14.33
N ASP A 139 -13.95 16.58 14.99
CA ASP A 139 -14.93 17.08 15.96
C ASP A 139 -16.29 17.28 15.28
N GLY A 140 -17.35 16.83 15.94
CA GLY A 140 -18.72 16.92 15.46
C GLY A 140 -19.17 15.77 14.54
N GLU A 141 -18.29 14.89 14.12
CA GLU A 141 -18.68 13.66 13.41
C GLU A 141 -19.27 12.62 14.38
N THR A 142 -20.14 11.74 13.84
CA THR A 142 -20.67 10.61 14.60
C THR A 142 -19.51 9.73 15.08
N PRO A 143 -19.38 9.47 16.40
CA PRO A 143 -18.36 8.57 16.90
C PRO A 143 -18.51 7.15 16.33
N PRO A 144 -17.40 6.48 16.01
CA PRO A 144 -17.42 5.08 15.61
C PRO A 144 -17.80 4.18 16.79
N LEU A 145 -18.24 2.96 16.49
CA LEU A 145 -18.43 1.91 17.49
C LEU A 145 -17.05 1.38 17.96
N ALA A 146 -16.82 1.39 19.25
CA ALA A 146 -15.63 0.75 19.83
C ALA A 146 -15.71 -0.76 19.65
N LEU A 147 -14.65 -1.37 19.09
CA LEU A 147 -14.57 -2.81 18.87
C LEU A 147 -14.50 -3.55 20.22
N ASP A 148 -15.38 -4.49 20.41
CA ASP A 148 -15.30 -5.52 21.45
C ASP A 148 -14.48 -6.74 20.97
N THR A 149 -14.33 -7.74 21.83
CA THR A 149 -13.60 -8.97 21.51
C THR A 149 -14.18 -9.70 20.30
N ALA A 150 -15.50 -9.70 20.14
CA ALA A 150 -16.15 -10.34 18.98
C ALA A 150 -15.83 -9.58 17.68
N GLY A 151 -15.86 -8.25 17.74
CA GLY A 151 -15.47 -7.37 16.61
C GLY A 151 -13.99 -7.55 16.22
N LEU A 152 -13.08 -7.65 17.19
CA LEU A 152 -11.66 -7.92 16.92
C LEU A 152 -11.46 -9.27 16.23
N ASN A 153 -12.14 -10.32 16.70
CA ASN A 153 -12.07 -11.66 16.10
C ASN A 153 -12.65 -11.65 14.68
N ARG A 154 -13.81 -11.03 14.46
CA ARG A 154 -14.43 -10.89 13.13
C ARG A 154 -13.45 -10.25 12.11
N ILE A 155 -12.82 -9.15 12.50
CA ILE A 155 -11.88 -8.45 11.61
C ILE A 155 -10.63 -9.31 11.36
N ARG A 156 -10.12 -10.02 12.36
CA ARG A 156 -8.99 -10.95 12.21
C ARG A 156 -9.33 -12.05 11.18
N ASP A 157 -10.52 -12.66 11.32
CA ASP A 157 -11.00 -13.69 10.40
C ASP A 157 -11.20 -13.13 8.97
N ALA A 158 -11.67 -11.88 8.83
CA ALA A 158 -11.81 -11.21 7.54
C ALA A 158 -10.45 -10.99 6.85
N PHE A 159 -9.42 -10.57 7.58
CA PHE A 159 -8.05 -10.47 7.03
C PHE A 159 -7.52 -11.83 6.59
N ALA A 160 -7.73 -12.89 7.37
CA ALA A 160 -7.34 -14.26 7.00
C ALA A 160 -8.05 -14.73 5.73
N ALA A 161 -9.36 -14.49 5.62
CA ALA A 161 -10.16 -14.84 4.45
C ALA A 161 -9.70 -14.09 3.20
N ALA A 162 -9.48 -12.78 3.31
CA ALA A 162 -8.98 -11.95 2.22
C ALA A 162 -7.58 -12.39 1.76
N ALA A 163 -6.66 -12.73 2.68
CA ALA A 163 -5.33 -13.24 2.33
C ALA A 163 -5.41 -14.57 1.56
N LYS A 164 -6.29 -15.49 1.96
CA LYS A 164 -6.53 -16.75 1.23
C LYS A 164 -7.10 -16.50 -0.17
N ARG A 165 -8.00 -15.53 -0.33
CA ARG A 165 -8.55 -15.12 -1.64
C ARG A 165 -7.46 -14.51 -2.53
N ALA A 166 -6.62 -13.64 -1.98
CA ALA A 166 -5.46 -13.07 -2.68
C ALA A 166 -4.50 -14.18 -3.16
N ALA A 167 -4.27 -15.20 -2.35
CA ALA A 167 -3.47 -16.37 -2.72
C ALA A 167 -4.07 -17.14 -3.91
N ARG A 168 -5.40 -17.39 -3.90
CA ARG A 168 -6.11 -18.06 -5.03
C ARG A 168 -6.12 -17.23 -6.31
N LEU A 169 -6.20 -15.91 -6.19
CA LEU A 169 -6.05 -14.97 -7.30
C LEU A 169 -4.62 -14.93 -7.86
N GLY A 170 -3.66 -15.58 -7.18
CA GLY A 170 -2.25 -15.62 -7.55
C GLY A 170 -1.54 -14.28 -7.35
N ILE A 171 -1.99 -13.44 -6.44
CA ILE A 171 -1.28 -12.23 -6.02
C ILE A 171 0.14 -12.61 -5.57
N ASP A 172 1.15 -11.86 -6.04
CA ASP A 172 2.56 -12.18 -5.76
C ASP A 172 2.97 -11.76 -4.34
N ALA A 173 2.34 -10.73 -3.77
CA ALA A 173 2.69 -10.20 -2.44
C ALA A 173 1.47 -9.54 -1.77
N ILE A 174 1.45 -9.49 -0.44
CA ILE A 174 0.46 -8.71 0.33
C ILE A 174 1.15 -7.59 1.08
N GLU A 175 0.51 -6.41 1.08
CA GLU A 175 0.83 -5.31 1.98
C GLU A 175 -0.32 -5.11 2.96
N VAL A 176 -0.05 -5.23 4.27
CA VAL A 176 -1.02 -4.92 5.32
C VAL A 176 -1.02 -3.43 5.58
N HIS A 177 -2.17 -2.79 5.48
CA HIS A 177 -2.29 -1.35 5.65
C HIS A 177 -2.41 -0.95 7.13
N ALA A 178 -1.29 -0.52 7.72
CA ALA A 178 -1.22 -0.01 9.10
C ALA A 178 -0.84 1.49 9.15
N ALA A 179 -1.30 2.28 8.17
CA ALA A 179 -0.96 3.68 7.99
C ALA A 179 -2.19 4.58 7.78
N HIS A 180 -1.94 5.88 7.59
CA HIS A 180 -2.87 6.91 7.09
C HIS A 180 -4.16 7.08 7.90
N GLY A 181 -4.13 6.71 9.18
CA GLY A 181 -5.29 6.85 10.07
C GLY A 181 -6.38 5.81 9.83
N TYR A 182 -6.10 4.70 9.13
CA TYR A 182 -7.00 3.57 9.01
C TYR A 182 -6.92 2.65 10.24
N LEU A 183 -7.69 1.59 10.30
CA LEU A 183 -7.96 0.85 11.53
C LEU A 183 -6.69 0.45 12.29
N LEU A 184 -5.72 -0.17 11.63
CA LEU A 184 -4.52 -0.64 12.32
C LEU A 184 -3.66 0.52 12.82
N HIS A 185 -3.58 1.63 12.07
CA HIS A 185 -2.94 2.86 12.55
C HIS A 185 -3.71 3.47 13.74
N GLN A 186 -5.04 3.39 13.74
CA GLN A 186 -5.85 3.87 14.88
C GLN A 186 -5.55 3.07 16.15
N PHE A 187 -5.21 1.76 16.05
CA PHE A 187 -4.74 0.99 17.20
C PHE A 187 -3.37 1.46 17.69
N LEU A 188 -2.44 1.74 16.78
CA LEU A 188 -1.09 2.18 17.09
C LEU A 188 -1.08 3.56 17.76
N SER A 189 -1.85 4.50 17.23
CA SER A 189 -1.83 5.90 17.66
C SER A 189 -2.58 6.14 18.96
N PRO A 190 -1.94 6.76 19.98
CA PRO A 190 -2.64 7.14 21.22
C PRO A 190 -3.69 8.23 21.01
N LEU A 191 -3.69 8.95 19.86
CA LEU A 191 -4.72 9.93 19.53
C LEU A 191 -6.07 9.29 19.21
N ALA A 192 -6.07 8.05 18.71
CA ALA A 192 -7.27 7.31 18.31
C ALA A 192 -7.59 6.14 19.24
N ASN A 193 -6.59 5.57 19.90
CA ASN A 193 -6.74 4.43 20.81
C ASN A 193 -6.79 4.90 22.27
N ARG A 194 -7.98 4.88 22.86
CA ARG A 194 -8.24 5.21 24.26
C ARG A 194 -8.65 3.97 25.07
N ARG A 195 -8.31 2.78 24.59
CA ARG A 195 -8.63 1.53 25.28
C ARG A 195 -7.85 1.38 26.57
N THR A 196 -8.46 0.68 27.53
CA THR A 196 -7.87 0.38 28.83
C THR A 196 -7.64 -1.12 29.06
N ASP A 197 -7.90 -1.93 28.02
CA ASP A 197 -7.63 -3.37 28.00
C ASP A 197 -6.24 -3.66 27.37
N GLU A 198 -5.97 -4.93 27.08
CA GLU A 198 -4.70 -5.41 26.50
C GLU A 198 -4.39 -4.88 25.11
N TYR A 199 -5.31 -4.14 24.47
CA TYR A 199 -5.13 -3.53 23.16
C TYR A 199 -4.92 -2.00 23.21
N GLY A 200 -4.78 -1.42 24.42
CA GLY A 200 -4.61 0.02 24.60
C GLY A 200 -3.68 0.40 25.75
N GLY A 201 -3.47 1.70 25.95
CA GLY A 201 -2.57 2.23 26.96
C GLY A 201 -1.10 2.20 26.53
N SER A 202 -0.32 1.20 26.93
CA SER A 202 1.10 1.12 26.60
C SER A 202 1.33 0.92 25.10
N ARG A 203 2.54 1.26 24.63
CA ARG A 203 2.94 1.05 23.23
C ARG A 203 2.78 -0.42 22.83
N GLU A 204 3.22 -1.34 23.68
CA GLU A 204 3.16 -2.78 23.45
C GLU A 204 1.72 -3.26 23.27
N ASN A 205 0.80 -2.75 24.06
CA ASN A 205 -0.62 -3.05 23.95
C ASN A 205 -1.23 -2.48 22.68
N ARG A 206 -0.89 -1.24 22.32
CA ARG A 206 -1.37 -0.63 21.07
C ARG A 206 -0.86 -1.35 19.83
N MET A 207 0.34 -1.93 19.86
CA MET A 207 0.89 -2.74 18.77
C MET A 207 0.26 -4.13 18.67
N ARG A 208 -0.37 -4.65 19.71
CA ARG A 208 -0.85 -6.04 19.81
C ARG A 208 -1.77 -6.41 18.65
N PHE A 209 -2.89 -5.71 18.47
CA PHE A 209 -3.84 -6.03 17.41
C PHE A 209 -3.26 -5.92 15.99
N PRO A 210 -2.53 -4.87 15.61
CA PRO A 210 -1.82 -4.81 14.32
C PRO A 210 -0.84 -5.97 14.10
N LEU A 211 -0.13 -6.43 15.15
CA LEU A 211 0.77 -7.58 15.05
C LEU A 211 0.01 -8.90 14.87
N GLU A 212 -1.10 -9.09 15.58
CA GLU A 212 -1.99 -10.24 15.41
C GLU A 212 -2.59 -10.32 14.01
N ILE A 213 -2.98 -9.17 13.43
CA ILE A 213 -3.44 -9.10 12.04
C ILE A 213 -2.32 -9.49 11.07
N PHE A 214 -1.10 -8.95 11.28
CA PHE A 214 0.05 -9.33 10.46
C PHE A 214 0.32 -10.84 10.51
N GLU A 215 0.38 -11.44 11.70
CA GLU A 215 0.59 -12.87 11.88
C GLU A 215 -0.50 -13.70 11.20
N THR A 216 -1.75 -13.26 11.32
CA THR A 216 -2.91 -13.88 10.68
C THR A 216 -2.81 -13.88 9.16
N VAL A 217 -2.45 -12.74 8.57
CA VAL A 217 -2.23 -12.61 7.13
C VAL A 217 -1.05 -13.47 6.69
N ARG A 218 0.07 -13.41 7.41
CA ARG A 218 1.27 -14.21 7.10
C ARG A 218 0.96 -15.71 7.10
N ALA A 219 0.24 -16.19 8.13
CA ALA A 219 -0.15 -17.60 8.23
C ALA A 219 -1.14 -18.06 7.15
N ALA A 220 -1.99 -17.14 6.65
CA ALA A 220 -2.99 -17.44 5.64
C ALA A 220 -2.48 -17.34 4.19
N PHE A 221 -1.32 -16.72 3.97
CA PHE A 221 -0.74 -16.49 2.65
C PHE A 221 0.46 -17.43 2.40
N PRO A 222 0.73 -17.88 1.16
CA PRO A 222 1.81 -18.81 0.86
C PRO A 222 3.17 -18.37 1.41
N GLU A 223 3.94 -19.32 1.96
CA GLU A 223 5.21 -19.01 2.62
C GLU A 223 6.27 -18.45 1.68
N ASP A 224 6.26 -18.88 0.42
CA ASP A 224 7.17 -18.43 -0.64
C ASP A 224 6.83 -17.03 -1.19
N ARG A 225 5.67 -16.48 -0.81
CA ARG A 225 5.25 -15.12 -1.22
C ARG A 225 5.43 -14.13 -0.09
N PRO A 226 6.01 -12.95 -0.36
CA PRO A 226 6.30 -11.98 0.68
C PRO A 226 5.04 -11.26 1.20
N VAL A 227 5.07 -10.91 2.49
CA VAL A 227 4.09 -10.06 3.17
C VAL A 227 4.80 -8.90 3.84
N GLY A 228 4.43 -7.69 3.48
CA GLY A 228 4.91 -6.46 4.08
C GLY A 228 3.83 -5.68 4.80
N VAL A 229 4.26 -4.58 5.42
CA VAL A 229 3.36 -3.68 6.16
C VAL A 229 3.64 -2.24 5.75
N ARG A 230 2.58 -1.48 5.48
CA ARG A 230 2.70 -0.03 5.33
C ARG A 230 2.36 0.66 6.63
N VAL A 231 3.24 1.59 7.07
CA VAL A 231 3.10 2.32 8.33
C VAL A 231 3.12 3.83 8.12
N SER A 232 2.50 4.57 9.03
CA SER A 232 2.78 5.99 9.21
C SER A 232 3.81 6.14 10.32
N ALA A 233 5.01 6.61 9.96
CA ALA A 233 6.14 6.70 10.89
C ALA A 233 5.93 7.73 12.02
N THR A 234 5.08 8.72 11.79
CA THR A 234 4.69 9.74 12.78
C THR A 234 3.30 10.27 12.45
N ASP A 235 2.58 10.71 13.47
CA ASP A 235 1.27 11.35 13.34
C ASP A 235 1.37 12.84 13.01
N TRP A 236 2.56 13.45 13.12
CA TRP A 236 2.78 14.89 12.99
C TRP A 236 1.93 15.74 13.97
N VAL A 237 1.60 15.18 15.12
CA VAL A 237 0.82 15.78 16.19
C VAL A 237 1.45 15.41 17.52
N GLU A 238 1.63 16.38 18.41
CA GLU A 238 2.16 16.16 19.75
C GLU A 238 1.34 15.12 20.53
N GLY A 239 2.02 14.20 21.21
CA GLY A 239 1.40 13.11 21.94
C GLY A 239 0.80 12.00 21.03
N GLY A 240 1.10 12.04 19.74
CA GLY A 240 0.75 10.98 18.78
C GLY A 240 1.77 9.84 18.71
N TRP A 241 1.67 9.04 17.67
CA TRP A 241 2.63 8.00 17.30
C TRP A 241 3.88 8.66 16.70
N GLU A 242 5.06 8.20 17.09
CA GLU A 242 6.33 8.79 16.69
C GLU A 242 7.28 7.76 16.08
N LEU A 243 8.42 8.23 15.54
CA LEU A 243 9.39 7.38 14.83
C LEU A 243 9.95 6.27 15.72
N GLU A 244 10.20 6.53 16.98
CA GLU A 244 10.69 5.54 17.96
C GLU A 244 9.68 4.40 18.17
N ASP A 245 8.39 4.72 18.16
CA ASP A 245 7.32 3.73 18.23
C ASP A 245 7.29 2.89 16.95
N THR A 246 7.47 3.53 15.79
CA THR A 246 7.55 2.86 14.48
C THR A 246 8.74 1.91 14.42
N ILE A 247 9.91 2.30 14.93
CA ILE A 247 11.09 1.43 15.00
C ILE A 247 10.82 0.21 15.90
N ALA A 248 10.17 0.43 17.06
CA ALA A 248 9.78 -0.66 17.95
C ALA A 248 8.80 -1.62 17.25
N PHE A 249 7.79 -1.10 16.56
CA PHE A 249 6.83 -1.90 15.79
C PHE A 249 7.52 -2.67 14.65
N ALA A 250 8.45 -2.04 13.93
CA ALA A 250 9.21 -2.69 12.86
C ALA A 250 10.10 -3.84 13.37
N HIS A 251 10.69 -3.73 14.56
CA HIS A 251 11.40 -4.84 15.20
C HIS A 251 10.48 -6.02 15.47
N GLU A 252 9.27 -5.75 15.99
CA GLU A 252 8.27 -6.79 16.25
C GLU A 252 7.78 -7.46 14.97
N LEU A 253 7.54 -6.67 13.91
CA LEU A 253 7.17 -7.18 12.59
C LEU A 253 8.27 -8.09 12.01
N LYS A 254 9.54 -7.66 12.06
CA LYS A 254 10.68 -8.45 11.58
C LYS A 254 10.76 -9.81 12.27
N ARG A 255 10.62 -9.83 13.61
CA ARG A 255 10.64 -11.09 14.40
C ARG A 255 9.53 -12.06 14.01
N ARG A 256 8.41 -11.54 13.45
CA ARG A 256 7.25 -12.30 12.97
C ARG A 256 7.32 -12.65 11.48
N GLY A 257 8.44 -12.35 10.82
CA GLY A 257 8.66 -12.69 9.41
C GLY A 257 8.08 -11.71 8.40
N CYS A 258 7.97 -10.43 8.76
CA CYS A 258 7.67 -9.36 7.80
C CYS A 258 8.82 -9.19 6.81
N ASP A 259 8.50 -9.11 5.54
CA ASP A 259 9.48 -9.13 4.46
C ASP A 259 9.92 -7.72 4.01
N TRP A 260 9.06 -6.72 4.18
CA TRP A 260 9.39 -5.30 3.97
C TRP A 260 8.47 -4.38 4.78
N ILE A 261 8.91 -3.15 4.96
CA ILE A 261 8.11 -2.08 5.52
C ILE A 261 8.05 -0.88 4.56
N ASP A 262 6.84 -0.43 4.21
CA ASP A 262 6.60 0.80 3.43
C ASP A 262 6.36 1.95 4.41
N VAL A 263 7.26 2.93 4.39
CA VAL A 263 7.34 3.97 5.41
C VAL A 263 6.77 5.29 4.91
N SER A 264 5.51 5.53 5.26
CA SER A 264 4.77 6.76 5.03
C SER A 264 4.66 7.59 6.32
N SER A 265 3.73 8.55 6.40
CA SER A 265 3.47 9.32 7.62
C SER A 265 2.08 9.96 7.63
N GLY A 266 1.59 10.31 8.83
CA GLY A 266 0.36 11.06 9.04
C GLY A 266 -0.93 10.30 8.73
N GLY A 267 -2.03 11.05 8.67
CA GLY A 267 -3.37 10.57 8.28
C GLY A 267 -4.31 10.26 9.44
N VAL A 268 -3.82 10.16 10.69
CA VAL A 268 -4.66 9.80 11.84
C VAL A 268 -5.45 10.98 12.40
N SER A 269 -4.94 12.20 12.25
CA SER A 269 -5.56 13.41 12.82
C SER A 269 -5.63 14.53 11.78
N PRO A 270 -6.71 15.29 11.71
CA PRO A 270 -6.80 16.50 10.89
C PRO A 270 -5.88 17.64 11.38
N LEU A 271 -5.37 17.57 12.61
CA LEU A 271 -4.48 18.57 13.21
C LEU A 271 -3.02 18.42 12.77
N GLN A 272 -2.70 17.39 11.98
CA GLN A 272 -1.35 17.13 11.48
C GLN A 272 -0.79 18.32 10.68
N LYS A 273 0.51 18.60 10.88
CA LYS A 273 1.24 19.64 10.14
C LYS A 273 2.43 19.01 9.43
N ILE A 274 2.23 18.61 8.19
CA ILE A 274 3.24 17.90 7.41
C ILE A 274 4.09 18.90 6.61
N PRO A 275 5.42 18.96 6.82
CA PRO A 275 6.32 19.81 6.03
C PRO A 275 6.59 19.16 4.67
N LEU A 276 5.76 19.46 3.67
CA LEU A 276 5.86 18.87 2.35
C LEU A 276 7.09 19.38 1.59
N SER A 277 7.98 18.47 1.19
CA SER A 277 9.14 18.69 0.33
C SER A 277 9.52 17.40 -0.40
N PRO A 278 10.28 17.44 -1.51
CA PRO A 278 10.76 16.22 -2.15
C PRO A 278 11.53 15.32 -1.17
N GLY A 279 11.07 14.08 -0.98
CA GLY A 279 11.68 13.12 -0.08
C GLY A 279 11.42 13.33 1.41
N TYR A 280 10.43 14.12 1.81
CA TYR A 280 10.16 14.48 3.22
C TYR A 280 9.97 13.28 4.17
N GLN A 281 9.61 12.11 3.66
CA GLN A 281 9.47 10.88 4.45
C GLN A 281 10.71 9.96 4.39
N VAL A 282 11.68 10.25 3.52
CA VAL A 282 12.89 9.44 3.37
C VAL A 282 13.66 9.27 4.69
N PRO A 283 13.83 10.31 5.54
CA PRO A 283 14.51 10.15 6.81
C PRO A 283 13.90 9.07 7.71
N PHE A 284 12.59 8.86 7.65
CA PHE A 284 11.91 7.81 8.41
C PHE A 284 12.24 6.42 7.89
N ALA A 285 12.17 6.21 6.56
CA ALA A 285 12.54 4.95 5.93
C ALA A 285 14.00 4.59 6.25
N GLN A 286 14.91 5.58 6.14
CA GLN A 286 16.31 5.44 6.45
C GLN A 286 16.54 5.04 7.93
N ALA A 287 15.86 5.70 8.86
CA ALA A 287 15.97 5.40 10.28
C ALA A 287 15.49 4.00 10.62
N VAL A 288 14.32 3.60 10.11
CA VAL A 288 13.77 2.24 10.27
C VAL A 288 14.73 1.20 9.68
N LYS A 289 15.22 1.42 8.46
CA LYS A 289 16.17 0.49 7.81
C LYS A 289 17.43 0.31 8.62
N ARG A 290 18.05 1.41 9.09
CA ARG A 290 19.25 1.36 9.90
C ARG A 290 19.04 0.65 11.24
N ALA A 291 17.92 0.90 11.90
CA ALA A 291 17.61 0.31 13.20
C ALA A 291 17.29 -1.17 13.10
N VAL A 292 16.52 -1.57 12.09
CA VAL A 292 15.92 -2.90 12.02
C VAL A 292 16.63 -3.82 11.03
N GLY A 293 17.25 -3.27 9.97
CA GLY A 293 17.90 -4.05 8.91
C GLY A 293 16.89 -4.92 8.14
N MET A 294 15.67 -4.40 7.89
CA MET A 294 14.63 -5.00 7.07
C MET A 294 14.51 -4.21 5.77
N PRO A 295 14.18 -4.84 4.63
CA PRO A 295 13.91 -4.12 3.38
C PRO A 295 12.85 -3.02 3.59
N THR A 296 13.14 -1.81 3.09
CA THR A 296 12.25 -0.66 3.24
C THR A 296 11.85 -0.07 1.90
N ILE A 297 10.64 0.45 1.84
CA ILE A 297 10.14 1.26 0.74
C ILE A 297 10.07 2.71 1.21
N ALA A 298 10.72 3.62 0.49
CA ALA A 298 10.60 5.06 0.71
C ALA A 298 9.56 5.65 -0.24
N VAL A 299 8.75 6.56 0.28
CA VAL A 299 7.71 7.28 -0.47
C VAL A 299 7.71 8.75 -0.04
N GLY A 300 7.20 9.65 -0.88
CA GLY A 300 7.02 11.06 -0.52
C GLY A 300 7.67 12.04 -1.51
N LEU A 301 6.96 12.39 -2.58
CA LEU A 301 7.38 13.36 -3.60
C LEU A 301 8.76 13.05 -4.22
N ILE A 302 9.07 11.76 -4.40
CA ILE A 302 10.29 11.29 -5.07
C ILE A 302 9.96 11.17 -6.56
N ASN A 303 10.09 12.27 -7.30
CA ASN A 303 9.65 12.35 -8.70
C ASN A 303 10.82 12.35 -9.70
N GLU A 304 12.04 12.76 -9.24
CA GLU A 304 13.21 12.87 -10.09
C GLU A 304 13.99 11.56 -10.18
N PRO A 305 14.30 11.02 -11.38
CA PRO A 305 15.04 9.76 -11.53
C PRO A 305 16.38 9.72 -10.81
N ALA A 306 17.16 10.80 -10.90
CA ALA A 306 18.44 10.90 -10.22
C ALA A 306 18.28 10.87 -8.70
N HIS A 307 17.23 11.48 -8.14
CA HIS A 307 16.94 11.41 -6.70
C HIS A 307 16.57 9.98 -6.29
N ALA A 308 15.64 9.35 -7.00
CA ALA A 308 15.24 7.97 -6.73
C ALA A 308 16.44 6.99 -6.77
N ASN A 309 17.31 7.13 -7.79
CA ASN A 309 18.50 6.29 -7.90
C ASN A 309 19.50 6.50 -6.74
N ARG A 310 19.74 7.76 -6.33
CA ARG A 310 20.65 8.06 -5.21
C ARG A 310 20.16 7.44 -3.90
N LEU A 311 18.86 7.42 -3.61
CA LEU A 311 18.33 6.82 -2.39
C LEU A 311 18.61 5.32 -2.33
N ILE A 312 18.49 4.62 -3.44
CA ILE A 312 18.80 3.18 -3.52
C ILE A 312 20.31 2.95 -3.45
N ASP A 313 21.10 3.73 -4.20
CA ASP A 313 22.55 3.60 -4.27
C ASP A 313 23.23 3.89 -2.91
N ALA A 314 22.74 4.89 -2.18
CA ALA A 314 23.21 5.21 -0.84
C ALA A 314 22.75 4.20 0.24
N GLY A 315 21.83 3.29 -0.10
CA GLY A 315 21.26 2.36 0.85
C GLY A 315 20.26 2.99 1.83
N ASP A 316 19.70 4.16 1.51
CA ASP A 316 18.72 4.85 2.35
C ASP A 316 17.35 4.13 2.35
N ALA A 317 17.02 3.45 1.25
CA ALA A 317 15.91 2.54 1.12
C ALA A 317 16.26 1.40 0.16
N ASP A 318 15.40 0.37 0.08
CA ASP A 318 15.57 -0.73 -0.89
C ASP A 318 14.69 -0.54 -2.11
N PHE A 319 13.58 0.20 -1.95
CA PHE A 319 12.64 0.52 -3.00
C PHE A 319 12.17 1.97 -2.88
N VAL A 320 11.69 2.51 -4.01
CA VAL A 320 11.03 3.81 -4.08
C VAL A 320 9.60 3.61 -4.57
N ALA A 321 8.62 4.09 -3.80
CA ALA A 321 7.21 4.01 -4.19
C ALA A 321 6.70 5.37 -4.67
N MET A 322 5.90 5.33 -5.75
CA MET A 322 5.33 6.51 -6.39
C MET A 322 3.83 6.34 -6.57
N ALA A 323 3.06 7.36 -6.17
CA ALA A 323 1.63 7.44 -6.39
C ALA A 323 1.29 8.45 -7.49
N ARG A 324 1.15 9.73 -7.14
CA ARG A 324 0.73 10.78 -8.07
C ARG A 324 1.63 10.92 -9.29
N ALA A 325 2.94 10.69 -9.15
CA ALA A 325 3.86 10.69 -10.28
C ALA A 325 3.49 9.63 -11.32
N MET A 326 3.10 8.42 -10.88
CA MET A 326 2.67 7.35 -11.77
C MET A 326 1.27 7.56 -12.37
N LEU A 327 0.40 8.34 -11.73
CA LEU A 327 -0.88 8.76 -12.33
C LEU A 327 -0.66 9.80 -13.42
N TYR A 328 0.27 10.73 -13.19
CA TYR A 328 0.60 11.80 -14.12
C TYR A 328 1.43 11.31 -15.31
N ASP A 329 2.45 10.49 -15.04
CA ASP A 329 3.31 9.86 -16.04
C ASP A 329 3.43 8.35 -15.79
N PRO A 330 2.52 7.54 -16.32
CA PRO A 330 2.57 6.08 -16.17
C PRO A 330 3.75 5.41 -16.89
N ARG A 331 4.51 6.15 -17.66
CA ARG A 331 5.77 5.72 -18.29
C ARG A 331 7.00 6.29 -17.61
N TRP A 332 6.83 6.86 -16.42
CA TRP A 332 7.95 7.38 -15.63
C TRP A 332 9.14 6.40 -15.53
N PRO A 333 8.95 5.06 -15.33
CA PRO A 333 10.09 4.13 -15.34
C PRO A 333 10.85 4.09 -16.66
N TRP A 334 10.18 4.28 -17.81
CA TRP A 334 10.84 4.35 -19.12
C TRP A 334 11.67 5.62 -19.26
N HIS A 335 11.11 6.76 -18.83
CA HIS A 335 11.81 8.04 -18.84
C HIS A 335 13.01 8.01 -17.90
N ALA A 336 12.84 7.46 -16.69
CA ALA A 336 13.92 7.28 -15.74
C ALA A 336 15.04 6.34 -16.25
N ALA A 337 14.69 5.23 -16.89
CA ALA A 337 15.66 4.34 -17.50
C ALA A 337 16.44 5.04 -18.63
N ALA A 338 15.76 5.81 -19.48
CA ALA A 338 16.39 6.57 -20.55
C ALA A 338 17.37 7.64 -20.02
N GLU A 339 16.98 8.38 -18.97
CA GLU A 339 17.81 9.41 -18.33
C GLU A 339 19.03 8.80 -17.64
N LEU A 340 18.86 7.70 -16.93
CA LEU A 340 19.89 7.04 -16.16
C LEU A 340 20.76 6.06 -16.99
N GLY A 341 20.48 5.90 -18.29
CA GLY A 341 21.21 4.97 -19.15
C GLY A 341 20.96 3.50 -18.79
N ALA A 342 19.80 3.18 -18.24
CA ALA A 342 19.37 1.83 -17.86
C ALA A 342 18.45 1.20 -18.93
N GLN A 343 18.12 -0.07 -18.74
CA GLN A 343 17.12 -0.78 -19.53
C GLN A 343 15.84 -0.99 -18.71
N VAL A 344 14.71 -1.03 -19.42
CA VAL A 344 13.40 -1.33 -18.83
C VAL A 344 12.60 -2.21 -19.78
N THR A 345 11.74 -3.06 -19.23
CA THR A 345 10.88 -3.92 -20.04
C THR A 345 9.69 -3.15 -20.58
N ALA A 346 9.45 -3.27 -21.89
CA ALA A 346 8.25 -2.77 -22.55
C ALA A 346 7.57 -3.90 -23.34
N PRO A 347 6.23 -3.90 -23.48
CA PRO A 347 5.54 -4.91 -24.28
C PRO A 347 5.89 -4.74 -25.77
N PRO A 348 5.94 -5.83 -26.56
CA PRO A 348 6.32 -5.79 -27.98
C PRO A 348 5.52 -4.81 -28.81
N GLN A 349 4.25 -4.58 -28.47
CA GLN A 349 3.37 -3.62 -29.15
C GLN A 349 3.90 -2.19 -29.09
N TYR A 350 4.74 -1.88 -28.08
CA TYR A 350 5.30 -0.55 -27.87
C TYR A 350 6.78 -0.41 -28.27
N TRP A 351 7.45 -1.46 -28.71
CA TRP A 351 8.88 -1.40 -29.08
C TRP A 351 9.22 -0.31 -30.09
N ARG A 352 8.30 -0.05 -31.07
CA ARG A 352 8.48 1.01 -32.07
C ARG A 352 8.49 2.43 -31.46
N SER A 353 8.06 2.60 -30.22
CA SER A 353 8.13 3.88 -29.51
C SER A 353 9.51 4.17 -28.92
N GLN A 354 10.46 3.23 -29.00
CA GLN A 354 11.81 3.43 -28.46
C GLN A 354 12.46 4.69 -29.06
N PRO A 355 12.90 5.65 -28.21
CA PRO A 355 13.50 6.88 -28.71
C PRO A 355 14.82 6.59 -29.46
N ARG A 356 15.05 7.23 -30.60
CA ARG A 356 16.24 6.99 -31.45
C ARG A 356 17.57 7.22 -30.73
N LYS A 357 17.60 8.13 -29.75
CA LYS A 357 18.80 8.44 -28.94
C LYS A 357 19.05 7.43 -27.80
N HIS A 358 18.09 6.54 -27.48
CA HIS A 358 18.18 5.51 -26.43
C HIS A 358 17.96 4.12 -27.01
N LYS A 359 18.85 3.71 -27.92
CA LYS A 359 18.69 2.49 -28.75
C LYS A 359 18.63 1.18 -27.96
N ALA A 360 19.07 1.15 -26.69
CA ALA A 360 19.08 -0.03 -25.87
C ALA A 360 18.03 0.04 -24.74
N LEU A 361 17.12 1.03 -24.74
CA LEU A 361 16.18 1.27 -23.65
C LEU A 361 15.30 0.05 -23.34
N PHE A 362 14.79 -0.63 -24.36
CA PHE A 362 13.94 -1.81 -24.22
C PHE A 362 14.71 -3.13 -24.42
N GLY A 363 16.04 -3.10 -24.32
CA GLY A 363 16.91 -4.24 -24.56
C GLY A 363 17.13 -4.55 -26.05
N ASP A 364 17.47 -5.80 -26.33
CA ASP A 364 17.71 -6.28 -27.70
C ASP A 364 16.38 -6.56 -28.41
N ILE A 365 15.79 -5.51 -28.96
CA ILE A 365 14.55 -5.59 -29.74
C ILE A 365 14.86 -5.61 -31.25
N ALA A 366 14.18 -6.49 -32.00
CA ALA A 366 14.32 -6.58 -33.44
C ALA A 366 12.99 -6.33 -34.14
N PHE A 367 13.03 -5.61 -35.26
CA PHE A 367 11.86 -5.37 -36.10
C PHE A 367 12.06 -6.04 -37.47
N GLY A 368 11.12 -6.88 -37.85
CA GLY A 368 10.98 -7.29 -39.26
C GLY A 368 10.46 -6.12 -40.08
N GLN A 369 11.02 -5.94 -41.28
CA GLN A 369 10.44 -5.07 -42.30
C GLN A 369 9.58 -5.97 -43.22
N ARG A 370 8.34 -5.54 -43.47
CA ARG A 370 7.51 -6.10 -44.55
C ARG A 370 7.57 -5.16 -45.72
#